data_f45b419cb82b0acb3a35e13952fa482e
#
_entry.id   f45b419cb82b0acb3a35e13952fa482e
#
_cell.length_a   1.000
_cell.length_b   1.000
_cell.length_c   1.000
_cell.angle_alpha   90.00
_cell.angle_beta   90.00
_cell.angle_gamma   90.00
#
_symmetry.space_group_name_H-M   'P 1'
#
loop_
_entity.id
_entity.type
_entity.pdbx_description
1 polymer ?
#
loop_
_entity_poly.entity_id
_entity_poly.type
_entity_poly.pdbx_seq_one_letter_code
_entity_poly.pdbx_strand_id
1 'polypeptide(L)'
;MNIGKTMCRIIWKDDFFPETEGYSIPSDGLLAIASVAGFELEGYLVTRPDAAEEIAPLEENDLFRQIVEREGAKNQAEADWPGFDLTDWQTLCRDVCESGKPVLLYLEKTPVMAFIQKADEQGVLLDEFQEDGNWRGKMYRIPYGEIERMVIGDRVTRLTAKYLDRRLAPAELTEVGNTPAEMLRAGMRQKVLCDVESSGFIRQVYPVAVTRNLYVAACAEDFLLDGYEIGATSALKNVCLRPDYTDAVYREEGLKAQLAAPLLPMRGWREMLEALKAQRRFVEISRTEADCREEFYFGRIRETTERAVTLDIFDELGGWTDEPLRIPYEKIGTVAFGMRTLKLLGRYAGEAE
;
A
#
# COMPACT_ATOMS: atom_id res chain seq x y z
N MET A 1 12.55 9.41 -24.23
CA MET A 1 12.96 10.23 -23.06
C MET A 1 13.49 9.26 -22.03
N ASN A 2 14.69 9.46 -21.50
CA ASN A 2 15.26 8.49 -20.56
C ASN A 2 14.90 8.92 -19.12
N ILE A 3 14.44 7.98 -18.32
CA ILE A 3 14.26 8.20 -16.87
C ILE A 3 15.63 8.55 -16.24
N GLY A 4 15.62 9.41 -15.24
CA GLY A 4 16.82 9.83 -14.51
C GLY A 4 17.64 8.64 -14.00
N LYS A 5 18.96 8.78 -14.01
CA LYS A 5 19.85 7.68 -13.60
C LYS A 5 19.87 7.45 -12.10
N THR A 6 19.54 8.48 -11.33
CA THR A 6 19.64 8.46 -9.87
C THR A 6 18.25 8.50 -9.25
N MET A 7 18.02 7.62 -8.30
CA MET A 7 16.83 7.67 -7.48
C MET A 7 16.90 8.87 -6.52
N CYS A 8 15.79 9.55 -6.33
CA CYS A 8 15.70 10.72 -5.45
C CYS A 8 14.55 10.59 -4.45
N ARG A 9 14.70 11.31 -3.35
CA ARG A 9 13.63 11.57 -2.38
C ARG A 9 13.14 12.99 -2.59
N ILE A 10 11.84 13.17 -2.56
CA ILE A 10 11.19 14.47 -2.72
C ILE A 10 10.42 14.79 -1.47
N ILE A 11 10.74 15.93 -0.89
CA ILE A 11 10.02 16.52 0.23
C ILE A 11 9.07 17.57 -0.35
N TRP A 12 7.80 17.47 0.03
CA TRP A 12 6.77 18.38 -0.47
C TRP A 12 6.58 19.58 0.45
N LYS A 13 6.19 20.72 -0.11
CA LYS A 13 5.88 21.94 0.65
C LYS A 13 4.61 21.84 1.48
N ASP A 14 3.75 20.89 1.15
CA ASP A 14 2.52 20.66 1.89
C ASP A 14 2.62 19.39 2.74
N ASP A 15 1.93 19.38 3.87
CA ASP A 15 1.90 18.23 4.79
C ASP A 15 0.90 17.14 4.34
N PHE A 16 0.24 17.32 3.21
CA PHE A 16 -0.79 16.39 2.73
C PHE A 16 -0.21 15.14 2.10
N PHE A 17 0.97 15.26 1.50
CA PHE A 17 1.64 14.13 0.86
C PHE A 17 2.85 13.71 1.69
N PRO A 18 3.03 12.39 1.85
CA PRO A 18 4.28 11.87 2.40
C PRO A 18 5.43 12.18 1.44
N GLU A 19 6.64 12.10 1.95
CA GLU A 19 7.83 12.06 1.10
C GLU A 19 7.65 11.02 -0.02
N THR A 20 8.14 11.35 -1.21
CA THR A 20 8.03 10.46 -2.36
C THR A 20 9.41 10.06 -2.83
N GLU A 21 9.66 8.77 -2.95
CA GLU A 21 10.89 8.22 -3.50
C GLU A 21 10.64 7.71 -4.92
N GLY A 22 11.62 7.89 -5.79
CA GLY A 22 11.48 7.46 -7.17
C GLY A 22 12.54 7.99 -8.11
N TYR A 23 12.34 7.74 -9.39
CA TYR A 23 13.24 8.20 -10.44
C TYR A 23 12.65 9.44 -11.13
N SER A 24 13.39 10.54 -11.13
CA SER A 24 12.95 11.75 -11.85
C SER A 24 12.92 11.51 -13.36
N ILE A 25 11.94 12.10 -14.03
CA ILE A 25 11.84 12.12 -15.49
C ILE A 25 12.23 13.50 -15.94
N PRO A 26 13.35 13.66 -16.67
CA PRO A 26 13.87 14.96 -17.07
C PRO A 26 12.85 15.74 -17.92
N SER A 27 12.58 16.98 -17.52
CA SER A 27 11.71 17.92 -18.22
C SER A 27 12.08 19.35 -17.86
N ASP A 28 11.86 20.29 -18.79
CA ASP A 28 12.02 21.73 -18.55
C ASP A 28 10.70 22.39 -18.06
N GLY A 29 9.61 21.63 -18.01
CA GLY A 29 8.29 22.09 -17.63
C GLY A 29 7.80 21.49 -16.28
N LEU A 30 6.98 20.46 -16.36
CA LEU A 30 6.44 19.79 -15.18
C LEU A 30 7.48 18.84 -14.55
N LEU A 31 7.46 18.74 -13.23
CA LEU A 31 8.21 17.72 -12.49
C LEU A 31 7.46 16.39 -12.58
N ALA A 32 8.11 15.36 -13.09
CA ALA A 32 7.54 14.02 -13.13
C ALA A 32 8.49 13.01 -12.47
N ILE A 33 7.92 12.04 -11.77
CA ILE A 33 8.62 11.04 -10.98
C ILE A 33 7.96 9.69 -11.21
N ALA A 34 8.76 8.69 -11.56
CA ALA A 34 8.35 7.30 -11.45
C ALA A 34 8.40 6.92 -9.96
N SER A 35 7.24 6.98 -9.31
CA SER A 35 7.10 6.78 -7.86
C SER A 35 7.29 5.32 -7.49
N VAL A 36 8.04 5.10 -6.42
CA VAL A 36 8.34 3.76 -5.89
C VAL A 36 7.89 3.70 -4.42
N ALA A 37 7.05 2.72 -4.09
CA ALA A 37 6.72 2.40 -2.73
C ALA A 37 6.76 0.89 -2.51
N GLY A 38 7.10 0.45 -1.30
CA GLY A 38 7.26 -0.97 -1.01
C GLY A 38 8.24 -1.70 -1.95
N PHE A 39 9.22 -0.98 -2.52
CA PHE A 39 10.19 -1.44 -3.53
C PHE A 39 9.61 -1.74 -4.91
N GLU A 40 8.40 -1.30 -5.22
CA GLU A 40 7.74 -1.44 -6.52
C GLU A 40 7.39 -0.09 -7.15
N LEU A 41 7.31 -0.07 -8.48
CA LEU A 41 6.75 1.07 -9.20
C LEU A 41 5.26 1.18 -8.92
N GLU A 42 4.83 2.32 -8.36
CA GLU A 42 3.41 2.62 -8.11
C GLU A 42 2.73 3.39 -9.24
N GLY A 43 3.50 3.98 -10.12
CA GLY A 43 3.03 4.83 -11.21
C GLY A 43 3.88 6.07 -11.38
N TYR A 44 3.31 7.08 -12.01
CA TYR A 44 4.02 8.32 -12.33
C TYR A 44 3.29 9.51 -11.71
N LEU A 45 3.95 10.15 -10.77
CA LEU A 45 3.48 11.40 -10.16
C LEU A 45 3.97 12.57 -10.99
N VAL A 46 3.07 13.44 -11.43
CA VAL A 46 3.40 14.67 -12.16
C VAL A 46 2.84 15.87 -11.41
N THR A 47 3.65 16.93 -11.29
CA THR A 47 3.30 18.17 -10.61
C THR A 47 4.09 19.35 -11.14
N ARG A 48 3.82 20.56 -10.63
CA ARG A 48 4.67 21.72 -10.88
C ARG A 48 5.97 21.62 -10.09
N PRO A 49 7.11 22.06 -10.63
CA PRO A 49 8.40 22.00 -9.92
C PRO A 49 8.41 22.75 -8.57
N ASP A 50 7.62 23.83 -8.47
CA ASP A 50 7.52 24.63 -7.26
C ASP A 50 6.71 23.99 -6.13
N ALA A 51 6.08 22.86 -6.35
CA ALA A 51 5.41 22.07 -5.30
C ALA A 51 6.41 21.30 -4.42
N ALA A 52 7.61 21.00 -4.93
CA ALA A 52 8.67 20.37 -4.14
C ALA A 52 9.37 21.42 -3.26
N GLU A 53 9.61 21.09 -1.99
CA GLU A 53 10.49 21.83 -1.11
C GLU A 53 11.94 21.47 -1.36
N GLU A 54 12.20 20.18 -1.47
CA GLU A 54 13.52 19.62 -1.71
C GLU A 54 13.45 18.40 -2.62
N ILE A 55 14.46 18.23 -3.48
CA ILE A 55 14.69 17.03 -4.27
C ILE A 55 16.14 16.60 -4.00
N ALA A 56 16.33 15.59 -3.19
CA ALA A 56 17.64 15.07 -2.83
C ALA A 56 17.90 13.70 -3.47
N PRO A 57 19.08 13.47 -4.07
CA PRO A 57 19.45 12.14 -4.52
C PRO A 57 19.60 11.21 -3.30
N LEU A 58 19.10 9.98 -3.40
CA LEU A 58 19.42 8.96 -2.41
C LEU A 58 20.89 8.54 -2.54
N GLU A 59 21.53 8.33 -1.41
CA GLU A 59 22.94 7.91 -1.37
C GLU A 59 23.12 6.50 -1.97
N GLU A 60 24.32 6.18 -2.46
CA GLU A 60 24.59 4.86 -3.06
C GLU A 60 24.51 3.70 -2.05
N ASN A 61 24.77 3.99 -0.79
CA ASN A 61 24.70 3.06 0.33
C ASN A 61 23.30 2.97 0.95
N ASP A 62 22.32 3.76 0.48
CA ASP A 62 20.94 3.67 0.92
C ASP A 62 20.34 2.30 0.55
N LEU A 63 19.88 1.57 1.56
CA LEU A 63 19.37 0.21 1.36
C LEU A 63 18.12 0.18 0.49
N PHE A 64 17.21 1.13 0.66
CA PHE A 64 15.98 1.20 -0.15
C PHE A 64 16.35 1.35 -1.63
N ARG A 65 17.26 2.28 -1.96
CA ARG A 65 17.79 2.45 -3.32
C ARG A 65 18.42 1.17 -3.86
N GLN A 66 19.28 0.51 -3.08
CA GLN A 66 19.95 -0.72 -3.52
C GLN A 66 18.94 -1.84 -3.83
N ILE A 67 17.91 -2.01 -3.00
CA ILE A 67 16.86 -3.00 -3.24
C ILE A 67 16.08 -2.67 -4.52
N VAL A 68 15.62 -1.43 -4.64
CA VAL A 68 14.83 -0.96 -5.81
C VAL A 68 15.61 -1.14 -7.13
N GLU A 69 16.90 -0.80 -7.14
CA GLU A 69 17.76 -0.98 -8.32
C GLU A 69 17.94 -2.46 -8.68
N ARG A 70 18.15 -3.34 -7.68
CA ARG A 70 18.35 -4.78 -7.89
C ARG A 70 17.04 -5.50 -8.27
N GLU A 71 15.90 -5.08 -7.74
CA GLU A 71 14.58 -5.62 -8.12
C GLU A 71 14.10 -5.10 -9.48
N GLY A 72 14.79 -4.13 -10.08
CA GLY A 72 14.58 -3.71 -11.46
C GLY A 72 13.44 -2.72 -11.67
N ALA A 73 12.97 -2.03 -10.63
CA ALA A 73 11.88 -1.06 -10.74
C ALA A 73 12.19 0.06 -11.74
N LYS A 74 13.45 0.46 -11.89
CA LYS A 74 13.88 1.42 -12.90
C LYS A 74 13.61 0.93 -14.32
N ASN A 75 13.98 -0.31 -14.63
CA ASN A 75 13.77 -0.89 -15.95
C ASN A 75 12.27 -1.00 -16.26
N GLN A 76 11.47 -1.33 -15.26
CA GLN A 76 10.02 -1.32 -15.38
C GLN A 76 9.49 0.09 -15.65
N ALA A 77 9.95 1.09 -14.90
CA ALA A 77 9.57 2.48 -15.11
C ALA A 77 9.93 2.98 -16.52
N GLU A 78 11.13 2.62 -17.02
CA GLU A 78 11.53 2.97 -18.39
C GLU A 78 10.66 2.29 -19.46
N ALA A 79 10.25 1.04 -19.22
CA ALA A 79 9.42 0.28 -20.15
C ALA A 79 7.96 0.76 -20.16
N ASP A 80 7.43 1.16 -19.00
CA ASP A 80 6.02 1.49 -18.81
C ASP A 80 5.71 2.98 -19.02
N TRP A 81 6.76 3.86 -19.03
CA TRP A 81 6.57 5.28 -19.29
C TRP A 81 6.05 5.54 -20.70
N PRO A 82 4.89 6.20 -20.86
CA PRO A 82 4.29 6.39 -22.18
C PRO A 82 5.00 7.41 -23.07
N GLY A 83 6.01 8.14 -22.52
CA GLY A 83 6.70 9.18 -23.27
C GLY A 83 5.93 10.48 -23.42
N PHE A 84 5.01 10.78 -22.51
CA PHE A 84 4.20 12.00 -22.52
C PHE A 84 5.06 13.26 -22.50
N ASP A 85 4.58 14.30 -23.17
CA ASP A 85 5.20 15.62 -23.15
C ASP A 85 4.87 16.35 -21.85
N LEU A 86 5.93 16.71 -21.12
CA LEU A 86 5.85 17.35 -19.81
C LEU A 86 6.09 18.87 -19.87
N THR A 87 5.96 19.49 -21.04
CA THR A 87 6.17 20.93 -21.21
C THR A 87 5.22 21.75 -20.34
N ASP A 88 3.95 21.40 -20.32
CA ASP A 88 2.91 22.03 -19.50
C ASP A 88 1.71 21.11 -19.29
N TRP A 89 0.77 21.53 -18.42
CA TRP A 89 -0.45 20.77 -18.14
C TRP A 89 -1.33 20.55 -19.36
N GLN A 90 -1.42 21.52 -20.28
CA GLN A 90 -2.26 21.38 -21.46
C GLN A 90 -1.74 20.29 -22.38
N THR A 91 -0.45 20.26 -22.62
CA THR A 91 0.21 19.27 -23.47
C THR A 91 0.13 17.88 -22.84
N LEU A 92 0.47 17.76 -21.54
CA LEU A 92 0.36 16.49 -20.82
C LEU A 92 -1.09 15.95 -20.83
N CYS A 93 -2.08 16.79 -20.52
CA CYS A 93 -3.48 16.35 -20.50
C CYS A 93 -4.00 15.94 -21.89
N ARG A 94 -3.45 16.52 -22.97
CA ARG A 94 -3.77 16.08 -24.33
C ARG A 94 -3.21 14.69 -24.61
N ASP A 95 -1.95 14.45 -24.26
CA ASP A 95 -1.32 13.14 -24.43
C ASP A 95 -2.02 12.06 -23.61
N VAL A 96 -2.39 12.37 -22.36
CA VAL A 96 -3.16 11.46 -21.48
C VAL A 96 -4.54 11.18 -22.09
N CYS A 97 -5.24 12.20 -22.59
CA CYS A 97 -6.52 12.05 -23.28
C CYS A 97 -6.40 11.11 -24.49
N GLU A 98 -5.39 11.32 -25.34
CA GLU A 98 -5.14 10.47 -26.52
C GLU A 98 -4.77 9.04 -26.15
N SER A 99 -4.11 8.83 -25.02
CA SER A 99 -3.77 7.50 -24.53
C SER A 99 -4.96 6.71 -23.99
N GLY A 100 -6.05 7.38 -23.62
CA GLY A 100 -7.22 6.80 -22.98
C GLY A 100 -6.93 6.22 -21.59
N LYS A 101 -5.81 6.59 -20.95
CA LYS A 101 -5.47 6.11 -19.60
C LYS A 101 -6.27 6.88 -18.55
N PRO A 102 -6.76 6.19 -17.51
CA PRO A 102 -7.32 6.86 -16.34
C PRO A 102 -6.22 7.51 -15.52
N VAL A 103 -6.58 8.55 -14.79
CA VAL A 103 -5.67 9.30 -13.91
C VAL A 103 -6.31 9.56 -12.55
N LEU A 104 -5.47 9.68 -11.54
CA LEU A 104 -5.83 10.26 -10.26
C LEU A 104 -5.34 11.71 -10.25
N LEU A 105 -6.26 12.65 -10.17
CA LEU A 105 -5.98 14.09 -10.09
C LEU A 105 -6.16 14.57 -8.67
N TYR A 106 -5.29 15.47 -8.21
CA TYR A 106 -5.49 16.21 -6.97
C TYR A 106 -5.87 17.64 -7.32
N LEU A 107 -7.09 18.00 -6.94
CA LEU A 107 -7.70 19.31 -7.15
C LEU A 107 -7.95 19.93 -5.78
N GLU A 108 -7.23 20.99 -5.43
CA GLU A 108 -7.31 21.60 -4.09
C GLU A 108 -7.26 20.56 -2.94
N LYS A 109 -6.30 19.63 -3.04
CA LYS A 109 -6.10 18.50 -2.09
C LYS A 109 -7.20 17.41 -2.11
N THR A 110 -8.16 17.51 -3.03
CA THR A 110 -9.19 16.47 -3.19
C THR A 110 -8.78 15.51 -4.29
N PRO A 111 -8.65 14.21 -4.01
CA PRO A 111 -8.35 13.21 -5.03
C PRO A 111 -9.58 12.93 -5.90
N VAL A 112 -9.37 12.90 -7.21
CA VAL A 112 -10.40 12.64 -8.22
C VAL A 112 -9.88 11.64 -9.24
N MET A 113 -10.49 10.47 -9.33
CA MET A 113 -10.22 9.50 -10.40
C MET A 113 -11.06 9.85 -11.63
N ALA A 114 -10.42 9.99 -12.79
CA ALA A 114 -11.12 10.41 -14.00
C ALA A 114 -10.46 9.89 -15.28
N PHE A 115 -11.24 9.91 -16.35
CA PHE A 115 -10.72 9.95 -17.71
C PHE A 115 -10.72 11.40 -18.22
N ILE A 116 -9.66 11.79 -18.90
CA ILE A 116 -9.59 13.06 -19.60
C ILE A 116 -10.26 12.86 -20.96
N GLN A 117 -11.41 13.50 -21.15
CA GLN A 117 -12.19 13.40 -22.38
C GLN A 117 -11.76 14.44 -23.43
N LYS A 118 -11.25 15.58 -22.97
CA LYS A 118 -10.74 16.65 -23.81
C LYS A 118 -9.79 17.56 -23.03
N ALA A 119 -8.74 18.02 -23.70
CA ALA A 119 -7.85 19.06 -23.21
C ALA A 119 -7.71 20.14 -24.28
N ASP A 120 -8.09 21.38 -23.99
CA ASP A 120 -8.03 22.53 -24.88
C ASP A 120 -7.65 23.82 -24.14
N GLU A 121 -7.67 24.97 -24.83
CA GLU A 121 -7.29 26.26 -24.24
C GLU A 121 -8.13 26.66 -22.99
N GLN A 122 -9.35 26.10 -22.87
CA GLN A 122 -10.25 26.38 -21.74
C GLN A 122 -10.05 25.49 -20.53
N GLY A 123 -9.15 24.48 -20.61
CA GLY A 123 -8.87 23.53 -19.54
C GLY A 123 -9.19 22.08 -19.94
N VAL A 124 -9.42 21.27 -18.95
CA VAL A 124 -9.60 19.81 -19.06
C VAL A 124 -11.05 19.45 -18.82
N LEU A 125 -11.65 18.66 -19.72
CA LEU A 125 -12.97 18.04 -19.53
C LEU A 125 -12.77 16.67 -18.92
N LEU A 126 -13.29 16.44 -17.72
CA LEU A 126 -13.17 15.22 -16.96
C LEU A 126 -14.47 14.41 -16.97
N ASP A 127 -14.31 13.10 -17.08
CA ASP A 127 -15.34 12.10 -16.79
C ASP A 127 -14.92 11.33 -15.53
N GLU A 128 -15.51 11.73 -14.40
CA GLU A 128 -15.11 11.28 -13.06
C GLU A 128 -15.79 9.97 -12.70
N PHE A 129 -15.05 9.09 -12.04
CA PHE A 129 -15.55 7.87 -11.42
C PHE A 129 -15.09 7.77 -9.96
N GLN A 130 -15.81 6.96 -9.19
CA GLN A 130 -15.60 6.80 -7.76
C GLN A 130 -14.92 5.45 -7.46
N GLU A 131 -14.36 5.33 -6.26
CA GLU A 131 -13.72 4.10 -5.77
C GLU A 131 -14.68 2.89 -5.72
N ASP A 132 -15.98 3.15 -5.70
CA ASP A 132 -17.02 2.11 -5.77
C ASP A 132 -17.34 1.64 -7.18
N GLY A 133 -16.59 2.10 -8.19
CA GLY A 133 -16.75 1.72 -9.59
C GLY A 133 -17.93 2.37 -10.28
N ASN A 134 -18.50 3.42 -9.74
CA ASN A 134 -19.61 4.17 -10.35
C ASN A 134 -19.11 5.46 -11.01
N TRP A 135 -19.71 5.79 -12.16
CA TRP A 135 -19.55 7.10 -12.76
C TRP A 135 -20.25 8.18 -11.93
N ARG A 136 -19.62 9.34 -11.77
CA ARG A 136 -20.24 10.48 -11.06
C ARG A 136 -21.37 11.14 -11.87
N GLY A 137 -21.51 10.80 -13.12
CA GLY A 137 -22.68 11.04 -13.95
C GLY A 137 -22.67 12.32 -14.77
N LYS A 138 -21.78 13.29 -14.53
CA LYS A 138 -21.65 14.50 -15.36
C LYS A 138 -20.21 14.83 -15.59
N MET A 139 -19.83 14.98 -16.86
CA MET A 139 -18.56 15.59 -17.22
C MET A 139 -18.53 17.05 -16.78
N TYR A 140 -17.41 17.49 -16.25
CA TYR A 140 -17.19 18.89 -15.90
C TYR A 140 -15.81 19.35 -16.31
N ARG A 141 -15.67 20.65 -16.47
CA ARG A 141 -14.42 21.28 -16.91
C ARG A 141 -13.70 21.93 -15.74
N ILE A 142 -12.40 21.74 -15.68
CA ILE A 142 -11.51 22.40 -14.74
C ILE A 142 -10.43 23.18 -15.50
N PRO A 143 -10.01 24.35 -15.04
CA PRO A 143 -8.85 25.04 -15.55
C PRO A 143 -7.55 24.34 -15.13
N TYR A 144 -6.50 24.41 -15.93
CA TYR A 144 -5.20 23.78 -15.62
C TYR A 144 -4.59 24.27 -14.31
N GLY A 145 -4.90 25.49 -13.89
CA GLY A 145 -4.41 26.05 -12.62
C GLY A 145 -4.92 25.34 -11.37
N GLU A 146 -6.04 24.62 -11.47
CA GLU A 146 -6.61 23.84 -10.36
C GLU A 146 -5.97 22.47 -10.22
N ILE A 147 -5.19 22.00 -11.21
CA ILE A 147 -4.47 20.74 -11.13
C ILE A 147 -3.21 20.95 -10.30
N GLU A 148 -3.20 20.41 -9.10
CA GLU A 148 -2.01 20.40 -8.25
C GLU A 148 -1.07 19.26 -8.62
N ARG A 149 -1.64 18.06 -8.78
CA ARG A 149 -0.89 16.83 -9.09
C ARG A 149 -1.72 15.88 -9.95
N MET A 150 -1.02 15.03 -10.69
CA MET A 150 -1.61 13.94 -11.46
C MET A 150 -0.81 12.66 -11.21
N VAL A 151 -1.49 11.58 -10.89
CA VAL A 151 -0.88 10.25 -10.84
C VAL A 151 -1.39 9.43 -12.03
N ILE A 152 -0.47 8.82 -12.76
CA ILE A 152 -0.75 8.06 -13.98
C ILE A 152 -0.27 6.63 -13.78
N GLY A 153 -1.16 5.67 -13.98
CA GLY A 153 -0.81 4.26 -13.98
C GLY A 153 -0.80 3.59 -12.60
N ASP A 154 -1.24 4.29 -11.55
CA ASP A 154 -1.41 3.67 -10.24
C ASP A 154 -2.42 2.53 -10.29
N ARG A 155 -2.24 1.58 -9.39
CA ARG A 155 -3.01 0.33 -9.39
C ARG A 155 -4.48 0.54 -9.11
N VAL A 156 -4.81 1.38 -8.13
CA VAL A 156 -6.20 1.60 -7.69
C VAL A 156 -7.01 2.21 -8.82
N THR A 157 -6.55 3.33 -9.38
CA THR A 157 -7.23 4.02 -10.48
C THR A 157 -7.39 3.11 -11.70
N ARG A 158 -6.33 2.38 -12.07
CA ARG A 158 -6.34 1.48 -13.22
C ARG A 158 -7.29 0.30 -13.04
N LEU A 159 -7.33 -0.33 -11.87
CA LEU A 159 -8.21 -1.46 -11.61
C LEU A 159 -9.66 -1.01 -11.44
N THR A 160 -9.91 0.11 -10.76
CA THR A 160 -11.26 0.68 -10.69
C THR A 160 -11.78 0.99 -12.08
N ALA A 161 -10.99 1.67 -12.93
CA ALA A 161 -11.38 1.97 -14.31
C ALA A 161 -11.66 0.72 -15.16
N LYS A 162 -10.89 -0.36 -14.97
CA LYS A 162 -11.09 -1.65 -15.68
C LYS A 162 -12.48 -2.25 -15.47
N TYR A 163 -13.12 -1.96 -14.34
CA TYR A 163 -14.38 -2.58 -13.95
C TYR A 163 -15.58 -1.62 -13.90
N LEU A 164 -15.44 -0.35 -14.34
CA LEU A 164 -16.48 0.68 -14.28
C LEU A 164 -17.84 0.23 -14.86
N ASP A 165 -17.81 -0.37 -16.05
CA ASP A 165 -19.06 -0.73 -16.76
C ASP A 165 -19.55 -2.16 -16.45
N ARG A 166 -18.85 -2.89 -15.62
CA ARG A 166 -19.12 -4.32 -15.38
C ARG A 166 -20.18 -4.60 -14.35
N ARG A 167 -20.69 -3.58 -13.62
CA ARG A 167 -21.69 -3.71 -12.56
C ARG A 167 -21.39 -4.92 -11.66
N LEU A 168 -20.20 -4.92 -11.04
CA LEU A 168 -19.79 -6.02 -10.18
C LEU A 168 -20.80 -6.19 -9.05
N ALA A 169 -21.39 -7.38 -8.97
CA ALA A 169 -22.36 -7.68 -7.93
C ALA A 169 -21.64 -7.82 -6.59
N PRO A 170 -22.07 -7.10 -5.53
CA PRO A 170 -21.63 -7.35 -4.17
C PRO A 170 -21.80 -8.81 -3.78
N ALA A 171 -20.97 -9.30 -2.86
CA ALA A 171 -21.19 -10.63 -2.30
C ALA A 171 -22.45 -10.62 -1.42
N GLU A 172 -23.30 -11.63 -1.57
CA GLU A 172 -24.43 -11.82 -0.64
C GLU A 172 -23.91 -12.39 0.68
N LEU A 173 -24.19 -11.67 1.77
CA LEU A 173 -23.86 -12.15 3.10
C LEU A 173 -24.92 -13.13 3.58
N THR A 174 -24.51 -14.36 3.89
CA THR A 174 -25.38 -15.39 4.43
C THR A 174 -25.39 -15.41 5.96
N GLU A 175 -24.39 -14.80 6.59
CA GLU A 175 -24.29 -14.67 8.05
C GLU A 175 -23.57 -13.39 8.45
N VAL A 176 -23.92 -12.90 9.63
CA VAL A 176 -23.31 -11.72 10.27
C VAL A 176 -23.13 -12.04 11.75
N GLY A 177 -21.99 -11.64 12.33
CA GLY A 177 -21.72 -11.82 13.75
C GLY A 177 -22.29 -10.68 14.62
N ASN A 178 -22.43 -10.94 15.92
CA ASN A 178 -22.87 -9.92 16.89
C ASN A 178 -21.68 -9.28 17.65
N THR A 179 -20.51 -9.89 17.57
CA THR A 179 -19.27 -9.39 18.18
C THR A 179 -18.20 -9.26 17.13
N PRO A 180 -17.15 -8.43 17.35
CA PRO A 180 -16.05 -8.28 16.39
C PRO A 180 -15.42 -9.63 16.00
N ALA A 181 -15.21 -10.52 16.97
CA ALA A 181 -14.66 -11.86 16.71
C ALA A 181 -15.62 -12.76 15.90
N GLU A 182 -16.93 -12.65 16.10
CA GLU A 182 -17.92 -13.37 15.30
C GLU A 182 -18.02 -12.81 13.88
N MET A 183 -17.98 -11.49 13.73
CA MET A 183 -17.93 -10.81 12.43
C MET A 183 -16.71 -11.28 11.64
N LEU A 184 -15.53 -11.33 12.27
CA LEU A 184 -14.31 -11.79 11.63
C LEU A 184 -14.42 -13.27 11.20
N ARG A 185 -15.07 -14.14 12.02
CA ARG A 185 -15.35 -15.54 11.64
C ARG A 185 -16.33 -15.62 10.47
N ALA A 186 -17.35 -14.76 10.44
CA ALA A 186 -18.28 -14.69 9.32
C ALA A 186 -17.56 -14.28 8.04
N GLY A 187 -16.69 -13.25 8.08
CA GLY A 187 -15.86 -12.84 6.97
C GLY A 187 -14.95 -13.97 6.47
N MET A 188 -14.31 -14.72 7.39
CA MET A 188 -13.49 -15.87 7.06
C MET A 188 -14.26 -16.97 6.31
N ARG A 189 -15.42 -17.36 6.83
CA ARG A 189 -16.23 -18.44 6.21
C ARG A 189 -16.75 -18.07 4.82
N GLN A 190 -17.10 -16.80 4.64
CA GLN A 190 -17.64 -16.27 3.38
C GLN A 190 -16.56 -15.74 2.43
N LYS A 191 -15.29 -15.69 2.90
CA LYS A 191 -14.17 -15.09 2.18
C LYS A 191 -14.50 -13.65 1.73
N VAL A 192 -14.98 -12.83 2.63
CA VAL A 192 -15.35 -11.43 2.40
C VAL A 192 -14.30 -10.53 3.02
N LEU A 193 -13.97 -9.44 2.32
CA LEU A 193 -13.10 -8.38 2.82
C LEU A 193 -13.66 -7.81 4.13
N CYS A 194 -12.78 -7.52 5.07
CA CYS A 194 -13.14 -6.95 6.36
C CYS A 194 -12.31 -5.70 6.61
N ASP A 195 -12.96 -4.65 7.10
CA ASP A 195 -12.28 -3.57 7.81
C ASP A 195 -12.14 -4.00 9.26
N VAL A 196 -10.93 -4.04 9.76
CA VAL A 196 -10.62 -4.46 11.14
C VAL A 196 -9.97 -3.30 11.89
N GLU A 197 -10.59 -2.89 12.99
CA GLU A 197 -10.04 -1.92 13.94
C GLU A 197 -9.56 -2.63 15.19
N SER A 198 -8.28 -2.50 15.53
CA SER A 198 -7.69 -3.06 16.75
C SER A 198 -7.11 -1.97 17.65
N SER A 199 -6.10 -1.25 17.21
CA SER A 199 -5.31 -0.30 18.01
C SER A 199 -5.48 1.17 17.58
N GLY A 200 -6.59 1.49 16.92
CA GLY A 200 -6.87 2.86 16.43
C GLY A 200 -6.68 3.02 14.93
N PHE A 201 -6.15 2.01 14.26
CA PHE A 201 -6.04 1.94 12.81
C PHE A 201 -7.06 0.97 12.25
N ILE A 202 -7.63 1.31 11.09
CA ILE A 202 -8.48 0.43 10.31
C ILE A 202 -7.62 -0.20 9.22
N ARG A 203 -7.61 -1.53 9.18
CA ARG A 203 -6.90 -2.30 8.14
C ARG A 203 -7.89 -3.12 7.34
N GLN A 204 -7.66 -3.20 6.04
CA GLN A 204 -8.42 -4.07 5.16
C GLN A 204 -7.76 -5.44 5.09
N VAL A 205 -8.50 -6.48 5.41
CA VAL A 205 -7.95 -7.83 5.50
C VAL A 205 -8.96 -8.89 5.05
N TYR A 206 -8.44 -10.03 4.59
CA TYR A 206 -9.21 -11.26 4.46
C TYR A 206 -8.87 -12.20 5.60
N PRO A 207 -9.78 -12.44 6.56
CA PRO A 207 -9.52 -13.39 7.64
C PRO A 207 -9.37 -14.80 7.07
N VAL A 208 -8.31 -15.52 7.46
CA VAL A 208 -8.03 -16.88 7.00
C VAL A 208 -8.02 -17.91 8.13
N ALA A 209 -7.82 -17.48 9.38
CA ALA A 209 -7.97 -18.31 10.57
C ALA A 209 -8.39 -17.45 11.78
N VAL A 210 -9.38 -17.89 12.53
CA VAL A 210 -9.86 -17.16 13.73
C VAL A 210 -10.11 -18.17 14.86
N THR A 211 -9.36 -18.04 15.95
CA THR A 211 -9.52 -18.82 17.19
C THR A 211 -10.14 -17.99 18.29
N ARG A 212 -10.13 -18.51 19.52
CA ARG A 212 -10.54 -17.74 20.71
C ARG A 212 -9.54 -16.65 21.06
N ASN A 213 -8.23 -16.88 20.83
CA ASN A 213 -7.15 -16.01 21.30
C ASN A 213 -6.58 -15.14 20.19
N LEU A 214 -6.39 -15.70 18.99
CA LEU A 214 -5.70 -15.06 17.88
C LEU A 214 -6.51 -15.16 16.59
N TYR A 215 -6.30 -14.21 15.70
CA TYR A 215 -6.70 -14.32 14.30
C TYR A 215 -5.49 -14.20 13.38
N VAL A 216 -5.60 -14.76 12.20
CA VAL A 216 -4.69 -14.53 11.06
C VAL A 216 -5.52 -14.05 9.90
N ALA A 217 -5.07 -13.01 9.25
CA ALA A 217 -5.70 -12.45 8.08
C ALA A 217 -4.66 -12.13 7.00
N ALA A 218 -5.01 -12.31 5.73
CA ALA A 218 -4.23 -11.81 4.62
C ALA A 218 -4.42 -10.31 4.52
N CYS A 219 -3.33 -9.55 4.47
CA CYS A 219 -3.36 -8.10 4.30
C CYS A 219 -3.84 -7.77 2.89
N ALA A 220 -4.82 -6.87 2.80
CA ALA A 220 -5.47 -6.49 1.55
C ALA A 220 -5.43 -4.97 1.43
N GLU A 221 -4.61 -4.46 0.53
CA GLU A 221 -4.44 -3.04 0.30
C GLU A 221 -4.24 -2.79 -1.20
N ASP A 222 -4.87 -1.74 -1.73
CA ASP A 222 -4.71 -1.31 -3.12
C ASP A 222 -4.88 -2.43 -4.16
N PHE A 223 -5.86 -3.31 -3.94
CA PHE A 223 -6.08 -4.52 -4.74
C PHE A 223 -4.87 -5.46 -4.81
N LEU A 224 -4.12 -5.54 -3.72
CA LEU A 224 -3.08 -6.54 -3.48
C LEU A 224 -3.43 -7.41 -2.30
N LEU A 225 -2.89 -8.64 -2.32
CA LEU A 225 -2.75 -9.46 -1.12
C LEU A 225 -1.26 -9.57 -0.82
N ASP A 226 -0.82 -8.90 0.24
CA ASP A 226 0.60 -8.86 0.61
C ASP A 226 0.84 -9.36 2.04
N GLY A 227 1.14 -10.64 2.15
CA GLY A 227 1.46 -11.28 3.41
C GLY A 227 0.26 -11.45 4.34
N TYR A 228 0.56 -11.55 5.63
CA TYR A 228 -0.41 -11.85 6.67
C TYR A 228 -0.16 -10.99 7.89
N GLU A 229 -1.24 -10.63 8.57
CA GLU A 229 -1.19 -10.11 9.93
C GLU A 229 -1.79 -11.11 10.93
N ILE A 230 -1.32 -11.06 12.15
CA ILE A 230 -1.82 -11.81 13.30
C ILE A 230 -2.15 -10.80 14.38
N GLY A 231 -3.33 -10.91 14.95
CA GLY A 231 -3.74 -10.08 16.07
C GLY A 231 -4.45 -10.88 17.16
N ALA A 232 -4.54 -10.30 18.35
CA ALA A 232 -5.33 -10.87 19.43
C ALA A 232 -6.82 -10.61 19.17
N THR A 233 -7.65 -11.66 19.25
CA THR A 233 -9.11 -11.49 19.11
C THR A 233 -9.73 -10.63 20.22
N SER A 234 -9.09 -10.55 21.39
CA SER A 234 -9.50 -9.66 22.48
C SER A 234 -9.18 -8.19 22.25
N ALA A 235 -8.29 -7.86 21.30
CA ALA A 235 -7.93 -6.49 20.95
C ALA A 235 -8.83 -5.89 19.87
N LEU A 236 -9.70 -6.69 19.25
CA LEU A 236 -10.62 -6.23 18.22
C LEU A 236 -11.64 -5.25 18.81
N LYS A 237 -11.65 -4.01 18.34
CA LYS A 237 -12.63 -2.98 18.71
C LYS A 237 -13.84 -3.02 17.80
N ASN A 238 -13.59 -3.10 16.49
CA ASN A 238 -14.64 -3.14 15.47
C ASN A 238 -14.21 -4.04 14.31
N VAL A 239 -15.20 -4.68 13.66
CA VAL A 239 -15.02 -5.42 12.41
C VAL A 239 -16.23 -5.16 11.54
N CYS A 240 -15.99 -4.71 10.31
CA CYS A 240 -17.02 -4.44 9.32
C CYS A 240 -16.82 -5.36 8.12
N LEU A 241 -17.83 -6.11 7.72
CA LEU A 241 -17.79 -6.89 6.48
C LEU A 241 -17.98 -5.95 5.28
N ARG A 242 -17.14 -6.07 4.29
CA ARG A 242 -17.10 -5.24 3.07
C ARG A 242 -17.45 -6.09 1.84
N PRO A 243 -18.72 -6.50 1.67
CA PRO A 243 -19.14 -7.26 0.48
C PRO A 243 -19.35 -6.34 -0.74
N ASP A 244 -18.67 -5.22 -0.79
CA ASP A 244 -18.84 -4.13 -1.74
C ASP A 244 -18.07 -4.33 -3.04
N TYR A 245 -17.96 -3.27 -3.82
CA TYR A 245 -17.23 -3.22 -5.08
C TYR A 245 -15.76 -3.65 -4.92
N THR A 246 -15.09 -3.19 -3.85
CA THR A 246 -13.67 -3.54 -3.58
C THR A 246 -13.51 -5.05 -3.46
N ASP A 247 -14.35 -5.73 -2.65
CA ASP A 247 -14.35 -7.19 -2.52
C ASP A 247 -14.63 -7.90 -3.85
N ALA A 248 -15.50 -7.32 -4.67
CA ALA A 248 -15.80 -7.86 -5.98
C ALA A 248 -14.61 -7.76 -6.95
N VAL A 249 -13.84 -6.67 -6.92
CA VAL A 249 -12.62 -6.54 -7.73
C VAL A 249 -11.57 -7.59 -7.32
N TYR A 250 -11.33 -7.81 -6.03
CA TYR A 250 -10.44 -8.89 -5.57
C TYR A 250 -10.88 -10.27 -6.08
N ARG A 251 -12.18 -10.51 -6.17
CA ARG A 251 -12.73 -11.76 -6.76
C ARG A 251 -12.46 -11.85 -8.25
N GLU A 252 -12.75 -10.80 -9.01
CA GLU A 252 -12.59 -10.77 -10.47
C GLU A 252 -11.12 -10.85 -10.91
N GLU A 253 -10.19 -10.28 -10.12
CA GLU A 253 -8.75 -10.42 -10.33
C GLU A 253 -8.22 -11.81 -9.90
N GLY A 254 -9.08 -12.68 -9.38
CA GLY A 254 -8.67 -14.03 -8.94
C GLY A 254 -7.85 -14.06 -7.65
N LEU A 255 -7.70 -12.92 -6.96
CA LEU A 255 -6.88 -12.81 -5.75
C LEU A 255 -7.45 -13.63 -4.60
N LYS A 256 -8.79 -13.70 -4.49
CA LYS A 256 -9.44 -14.51 -3.44
C LYS A 256 -9.15 -16.02 -3.56
N ALA A 257 -8.76 -16.51 -4.73
CA ALA A 257 -8.34 -17.90 -4.91
C ALA A 257 -6.96 -18.19 -4.28
N GLN A 258 -6.17 -17.16 -4.01
CA GLN A 258 -4.85 -17.25 -3.36
C GLN A 258 -4.94 -17.27 -1.83
N LEU A 259 -6.12 -16.99 -1.25
CA LEU A 259 -6.32 -16.99 0.20
C LEU A 259 -6.12 -18.39 0.77
N ALA A 260 -5.11 -18.54 1.60
CA ALA A 260 -4.80 -19.79 2.30
C ALA A 260 -4.36 -19.48 3.74
N ALA A 261 -4.81 -20.27 4.69
CA ALA A 261 -4.34 -20.15 6.07
C ALA A 261 -2.89 -20.67 6.15
N PRO A 262 -1.95 -19.87 6.68
CA PRO A 262 -0.60 -20.35 6.93
C PRO A 262 -0.62 -21.44 8.03
N LEU A 263 0.28 -22.40 7.92
CA LEU A 263 0.41 -23.48 8.92
C LEU A 263 1.12 -22.93 10.18
N LEU A 264 0.35 -22.33 11.07
CA LEU A 264 0.81 -21.75 12.33
C LEU A 264 -0.02 -22.27 13.50
N PRO A 265 0.60 -22.52 14.67
CA PRO A 265 -0.15 -22.84 15.88
C PRO A 265 -0.89 -21.59 16.39
N MET A 266 -2.19 -21.70 16.60
CA MET A 266 -3.08 -20.57 16.94
C MET A 266 -3.49 -20.58 18.44
N ARG A 267 -2.67 -21.18 19.32
CA ARG A 267 -3.00 -21.29 20.74
C ARG A 267 -2.72 -20.02 21.52
N GLY A 268 -1.63 -19.33 21.17
CA GLY A 268 -1.19 -18.11 21.81
C GLY A 268 0.04 -17.52 21.13
N TRP A 269 0.48 -16.36 21.61
CA TRP A 269 1.60 -15.62 21.03
C TRP A 269 2.90 -16.43 21.02
N ARG A 270 3.22 -17.14 22.12
CA ARG A 270 4.47 -17.86 22.25
C ARG A 270 4.65 -18.89 21.14
N GLU A 271 3.73 -19.85 21.06
CA GLU A 271 3.84 -20.96 20.10
C GLU A 271 3.81 -20.48 18.66
N MET A 272 3.05 -19.42 18.39
CA MET A 272 2.95 -18.82 17.08
C MET A 272 4.29 -18.14 16.70
N LEU A 273 4.87 -17.32 17.59
CA LEU A 273 6.15 -16.66 17.37
C LEU A 273 7.31 -17.67 17.29
N GLU A 274 7.28 -18.76 18.08
CA GLU A 274 8.24 -19.87 17.95
C GLU A 274 8.17 -20.52 16.56
N ALA A 275 6.98 -20.69 16.01
CA ALA A 275 6.81 -21.24 14.66
C ALA A 275 7.34 -20.28 13.57
N LEU A 276 7.11 -18.96 13.70
CA LEU A 276 7.66 -17.96 12.78
C LEU A 276 9.20 -17.92 12.88
N LYS A 277 9.76 -17.99 14.09
CA LYS A 277 11.20 -18.08 14.33
C LYS A 277 11.80 -19.34 13.67
N ALA A 278 11.17 -20.49 13.85
CA ALA A 278 11.64 -21.75 13.24
C ALA A 278 11.64 -21.69 11.71
N GLN A 279 10.74 -20.92 11.11
CA GLN A 279 10.69 -20.66 9.66
C GLN A 279 11.68 -19.56 9.22
N ARG A 280 12.46 -18.98 10.13
CA ARG A 280 13.41 -17.89 9.88
C ARG A 280 12.76 -16.69 9.15
N ARG A 281 11.51 -16.38 9.48
CA ARG A 281 10.81 -15.29 8.84
C ARG A 281 11.19 -13.96 9.48
N PHE A 282 11.34 -12.94 8.63
CA PHE A 282 11.26 -11.55 9.06
C PHE A 282 9.83 -11.23 9.46
N VAL A 283 9.68 -10.46 10.51
CA VAL A 283 8.40 -10.02 11.05
C VAL A 283 8.41 -8.51 11.24
N GLU A 284 7.25 -7.92 11.11
CA GLU A 284 6.96 -6.60 11.65
C GLU A 284 6.09 -6.81 12.88
N ILE A 285 6.47 -6.23 14.01
CA ILE A 285 5.66 -6.24 15.23
C ILE A 285 5.25 -4.82 15.55
N SER A 286 3.93 -4.56 15.57
CA SER A 286 3.42 -3.31 16.13
C SER A 286 3.34 -3.43 17.65
N ARG A 287 3.86 -2.40 18.34
CA ARG A 287 3.77 -2.26 19.80
C ARG A 287 2.82 -1.13 20.13
N THR A 288 1.78 -1.43 20.91
CA THR A 288 0.85 -0.42 21.39
C THR A 288 1.36 0.21 22.68
N GLU A 289 1.60 1.51 22.67
CA GLU A 289 1.99 2.28 23.83
C GLU A 289 0.79 2.76 24.65
N ALA A 290 1.06 3.26 25.87
CA ALA A 290 0.01 3.67 26.82
C ALA A 290 -0.87 4.83 26.29
N ASP A 291 -0.38 5.64 25.36
CA ASP A 291 -1.09 6.73 24.71
C ASP A 291 -1.77 6.32 23.39
N CYS A 292 -1.91 5.02 23.15
CA CYS A 292 -2.47 4.41 21.94
C CYS A 292 -1.67 4.66 20.65
N ARG A 293 -0.44 5.14 20.73
CA ARG A 293 0.46 5.15 19.57
C ARG A 293 0.92 3.73 19.27
N GLU A 294 1.01 3.40 17.99
CA GLU A 294 1.67 2.19 17.52
C GLU A 294 3.07 2.54 17.04
N GLU A 295 4.02 1.77 17.50
CA GLU A 295 5.39 1.76 17.01
C GLU A 295 5.62 0.45 16.26
N PHE A 296 6.26 0.51 15.10
CA PHE A 296 6.51 -0.64 14.24
C PHE A 296 7.98 -1.01 14.29
N TYR A 297 8.25 -2.29 14.44
CA TYR A 297 9.60 -2.82 14.53
C TYR A 297 9.77 -3.96 13.54
N PHE A 298 10.75 -3.81 12.66
CA PHE A 298 11.12 -4.82 11.67
C PHE A 298 12.29 -5.63 12.17
N GLY A 299 12.27 -6.97 11.99
CA GLY A 299 13.40 -7.75 12.41
C GLY A 299 13.19 -9.25 12.40
N ARG A 300 14.11 -9.95 13.08
CA ARG A 300 14.06 -11.40 13.30
C ARG A 300 13.77 -11.71 14.75
N ILE A 301 13.00 -12.76 14.97
CA ILE A 301 12.74 -13.25 16.34
C ILE A 301 14.00 -13.96 16.85
N ARG A 302 14.66 -13.33 17.82
CA ARG A 302 15.82 -13.90 18.52
C ARG A 302 15.39 -14.96 19.53
N GLU A 303 14.44 -14.63 20.39
CA GLU A 303 14.01 -15.45 21.50
C GLU A 303 12.53 -15.24 21.83
N THR A 304 11.88 -16.30 22.34
CA THR A 304 10.54 -16.25 22.93
C THR A 304 10.61 -16.79 24.36
N THR A 305 9.94 -16.12 25.27
CA THR A 305 9.78 -16.55 26.66
C THR A 305 8.31 -16.84 26.96
N GLU A 306 7.94 -17.09 28.20
CA GLU A 306 6.53 -17.24 28.59
C GLU A 306 5.72 -15.95 28.48
N ARG A 307 6.38 -14.77 28.49
CA ARG A 307 5.70 -13.47 28.60
C ARG A 307 6.11 -12.43 27.54
N ALA A 308 7.15 -12.71 26.77
CA ALA A 308 7.70 -11.73 25.85
C ALA A 308 8.40 -12.38 24.66
N VAL A 309 8.52 -11.64 23.59
CA VAL A 309 9.40 -11.90 22.46
C VAL A 309 10.57 -10.92 22.48
N THR A 310 11.74 -11.37 22.02
CA THR A 310 12.92 -10.54 21.79
C THR A 310 13.24 -10.56 20.31
N LEU A 311 13.42 -9.38 19.72
CA LEU A 311 13.74 -9.17 18.31
C LEU A 311 15.17 -8.65 18.14
N ASP A 312 15.87 -9.14 17.14
CA ASP A 312 16.94 -8.40 16.49
C ASP A 312 16.28 -7.43 15.52
N ILE A 313 16.42 -6.13 15.78
CA ILE A 313 15.76 -5.09 15.02
C ILE A 313 16.65 -4.68 13.85
N PHE A 314 15.99 -4.37 12.77
CA PHE A 314 16.56 -3.81 11.57
C PHE A 314 16.14 -2.35 11.45
N ASP A 315 17.09 -1.44 11.31
CA ASP A 315 16.82 -0.02 11.15
C ASP A 315 16.48 0.37 9.70
N GLU A 316 15.97 1.58 9.53
CA GLU A 316 15.59 2.11 8.22
C GLU A 316 16.78 2.29 7.26
N LEU A 317 18.01 2.33 7.78
CA LEU A 317 19.24 2.45 7.00
C LEU A 317 19.80 1.09 6.56
N GLY A 318 19.14 0.01 6.96
CA GLY A 318 19.56 -1.34 6.58
C GLY A 318 20.54 -1.99 7.52
N GLY A 319 20.79 -1.42 8.68
CA GLY A 319 21.67 -1.94 9.71
C GLY A 319 20.94 -2.72 10.79
N TRP A 320 21.61 -3.71 11.36
CA TRP A 320 21.16 -4.34 12.59
C TRP A 320 21.48 -3.44 13.78
N THR A 321 20.49 -3.21 14.65
CA THR A 321 20.75 -2.48 15.90
C THR A 321 21.55 -3.34 16.87
N ASP A 322 22.46 -2.72 17.65
CA ASP A 322 23.29 -3.43 18.61
C ASP A 322 22.49 -4.06 19.75
N GLU A 323 21.37 -3.45 20.12
CA GLU A 323 20.54 -3.91 21.23
C GLU A 323 19.25 -4.57 20.76
N PRO A 324 18.97 -5.82 21.18
CA PRO A 324 17.72 -6.48 20.86
C PRO A 324 16.55 -5.86 21.62
N LEU A 325 15.42 -5.72 20.97
CA LEU A 325 14.20 -5.21 21.57
C LEU A 325 13.38 -6.33 22.22
N ARG A 326 13.00 -6.15 23.47
CA ARG A 326 12.09 -7.04 24.17
C ARG A 326 10.69 -6.46 24.24
N ILE A 327 9.70 -7.20 23.70
CA ILE A 327 8.29 -6.80 23.66
C ILE A 327 7.45 -7.79 24.49
N PRO A 328 6.80 -7.36 25.57
CA PRO A 328 5.80 -8.17 26.28
C PRO A 328 4.62 -8.51 25.39
N TYR A 329 4.08 -9.73 25.50
CA TYR A 329 2.95 -10.17 24.65
C TYR A 329 1.70 -9.29 24.79
N GLU A 330 1.46 -8.72 25.96
CA GLU A 330 0.36 -7.80 26.24
C GLU A 330 0.47 -6.45 25.51
N LYS A 331 1.68 -6.11 25.04
CA LYS A 331 1.94 -4.90 24.26
C LYS A 331 1.98 -5.13 22.75
N ILE A 332 1.86 -6.37 22.30
CA ILE A 332 1.80 -6.67 20.87
C ILE A 332 0.43 -6.23 20.34
N GLY A 333 0.41 -5.28 19.44
CA GLY A 333 -0.77 -4.90 18.66
C GLY A 333 -1.04 -5.94 17.59
N THR A 334 -0.11 -6.05 16.63
CA THR A 334 -0.14 -7.03 15.54
C THR A 334 1.25 -7.58 15.25
N VAL A 335 1.29 -8.72 14.57
CA VAL A 335 2.50 -9.30 13.99
C VAL A 335 2.24 -9.55 12.51
N ALA A 336 2.96 -8.83 11.64
CA ALA A 336 2.89 -9.05 10.21
C ALA A 336 4.07 -9.91 9.73
N PHE A 337 3.85 -10.74 8.71
CA PHE A 337 4.86 -11.60 8.13
C PHE A 337 4.52 -11.98 6.68
N GLY A 338 5.55 -12.37 5.94
CA GLY A 338 5.40 -12.81 4.56
C GLY A 338 5.03 -11.71 3.57
N MET A 339 5.03 -10.47 4.00
CA MET A 339 4.92 -9.30 3.12
C MET A 339 6.13 -9.22 2.20
N ARG A 340 5.93 -8.66 1.02
CA ARG A 340 7.00 -8.47 0.05
C ARG A 340 8.14 -7.64 0.64
N THR A 341 7.83 -6.52 1.26
CA THR A 341 8.81 -5.65 1.93
C THR A 341 9.67 -6.43 2.92
N LEU A 342 9.04 -7.22 3.82
CA LEU A 342 9.76 -8.05 4.78
C LEU A 342 10.63 -9.13 4.13
N LYS A 343 10.18 -9.72 3.02
CA LYS A 343 10.97 -10.70 2.26
C LYS A 343 12.19 -10.07 1.61
N LEU A 344 12.03 -8.86 1.06
CA LEU A 344 13.11 -8.12 0.43
C LEU A 344 14.13 -7.65 1.47
N LEU A 345 13.69 -6.98 2.52
CA LEU A 345 14.56 -6.61 3.64
C LEU A 345 15.33 -7.82 4.18
N GLY A 346 14.63 -8.95 4.39
CA GLY A 346 15.26 -10.18 4.86
C GLY A 346 16.28 -10.78 3.91
N ARG A 347 16.12 -10.60 2.59
CA ARG A 347 17.08 -11.05 1.59
C ARG A 347 18.34 -10.18 1.59
N TYR A 348 18.18 -8.87 1.67
CA TYR A 348 19.29 -7.92 1.56
C TYR A 348 19.97 -7.58 2.89
N ALA A 349 19.30 -7.72 4.02
CA ALA A 349 19.89 -7.55 5.36
C ALA A 349 21.01 -8.55 5.68
N GLY A 350 21.04 -9.71 5.03
CA GLY A 350 22.11 -10.70 5.21
C GLY A 350 23.32 -10.52 4.30
N GLU A 351 23.24 -9.60 3.33
CA GLU A 351 24.33 -9.33 2.38
C GLU A 351 25.21 -8.15 2.82
N ALA A 352 24.82 -7.44 3.88
CA ALA A 352 25.57 -6.31 4.44
C ALA A 352 26.62 -6.73 5.50
N GLU A 353 26.72 -8.04 5.81
CA GLU A 353 27.82 -8.65 6.56
C GLU A 353 28.87 -9.22 5.59
#